data_e8167d14222d5c1c699bfdcc98550f13
#
_entry.id   e8167d14222d5c1c699bfdcc98550f13
#
_cell.length_a   1.000
_cell.length_b   1.000
_cell.length_c   1.000
_cell.angle_alpha   90.00
_cell.angle_beta   90.00
_cell.angle_gamma   90.00
#
_symmetry.space_group_name_H-M   'P 1'
#
loop_
_entity.id
_entity.type
_entity.pdbx_description
1 polymer ?
#
loop_
_entity_poly.entity_id
_entity_poly.type
_entity_poly.pdbx_seq_one_letter_code
_entity_poly.pdbx_strand_id
1 'polypeptide(L)'
;GRGTHTAAIEAQAIMRRGYMHWLKMDFSKYFASIDRVVLYGEIKRKVSCTATLELITTFLPETGRGLPIGNLTSQLFANVYGHVLDRYLTHTLRIKAWLRYMDDTVVFAHSREALAVLQQGLKWFSDVQLGLRFSKWSIGKITQGLDWLGYRIWPTHKLLRKQSVVAAKRKIFKFRARGDELSLGRFIASWRGHAQWADSYNLLNKIGVTA
;
A
#
# COMPACT_ATOMS: atom_id res chain seq x y z
N GLY A 1 -11.55 -9.85 2.45
CA GLY A 1 -10.28 -9.16 2.21
C GLY A 1 -10.37 -7.69 2.58
N ARG A 2 -9.27 -7.13 3.06
CA ARG A 2 -9.18 -5.72 3.42
C ARG A 2 -8.58 -4.96 2.24
N GLY A 3 -9.41 -4.13 1.56
CA GLY A 3 -8.98 -3.32 0.42
C GLY A 3 -8.29 -2.01 0.83
N THR A 4 -7.89 -1.20 -0.16
CA THR A 4 -7.24 0.11 0.03
C THR A 4 -8.05 1.07 0.89
N HIS A 5 -9.37 1.05 0.74
CA HIS A 5 -10.29 1.92 1.52
C HIS A 5 -10.28 1.56 3.00
N THR A 6 -10.35 0.26 3.33
CA THR A 6 -10.27 -0.22 4.72
C THR A 6 -8.92 0.13 5.35
N ALA A 7 -7.82 -0.05 4.62
CA ALA A 7 -6.49 0.32 5.10
C ALA A 7 -6.39 1.83 5.39
N ALA A 8 -6.96 2.69 4.54
CA ALA A 8 -7.00 4.13 4.78
C ALA A 8 -7.82 4.51 6.03
N ILE A 9 -8.93 3.81 6.29
CA ILE A 9 -9.74 3.99 7.50
C ILE A 9 -8.95 3.54 8.74
N GLU A 10 -8.28 2.41 8.68
CA GLU A 10 -7.44 1.91 9.77
C GLU A 10 -6.26 2.86 10.08
N ALA A 11 -5.63 3.44 9.04
CA ALA A 11 -4.60 4.45 9.21
C ALA A 11 -5.15 5.67 9.98
N GLN A 12 -6.32 6.16 9.60
CA GLN A 12 -6.99 7.27 10.28
C GLN A 12 -7.31 6.93 11.75
N ALA A 13 -7.78 5.70 12.01
CA ALA A 13 -8.07 5.24 13.37
C ALA A 13 -6.80 5.17 14.23
N ILE A 14 -5.67 4.72 13.67
CA ILE A 14 -4.38 4.72 14.38
C ILE A 14 -3.94 6.16 14.68
N MET A 15 -4.02 7.07 13.70
CA MET A 15 -3.63 8.47 13.88
C MET A 15 -4.43 9.16 15.01
N ARG A 16 -5.70 8.78 15.24
CA ARG A 16 -6.53 9.28 16.35
C ARG A 16 -6.07 8.82 17.75
N ARG A 17 -5.18 7.83 17.84
CA ARG A 17 -4.65 7.32 19.12
C ARG A 17 -3.53 8.18 19.69
N GLY A 18 -3.26 9.37 19.13
CA GLY A 18 -2.30 10.33 19.67
C GLY A 18 -0.86 10.16 19.18
N TYR A 19 -0.61 9.34 18.16
CA TYR A 19 0.70 9.32 17.52
C TYR A 19 0.99 10.67 16.84
N MET A 20 2.25 11.08 16.84
CA MET A 20 2.67 12.40 16.36
C MET A 20 3.34 12.35 14.98
N HIS A 21 3.94 11.20 14.64
CA HIS A 21 4.73 11.04 13.42
C HIS A 21 4.39 9.72 12.73
N TRP A 22 4.64 9.70 11.42
CA TRP A 22 4.56 8.49 10.59
C TRP A 22 5.87 8.31 9.80
N LEU A 23 6.25 7.07 9.56
CA LEU A 23 7.27 6.64 8.62
C LEU A 23 6.57 5.84 7.52
N LYS A 24 6.65 6.33 6.30
CA LYS A 24 6.21 5.60 5.11
C LYS A 24 7.39 5.03 4.37
N MET A 25 7.25 3.79 3.91
CA MET A 25 8.26 3.04 3.20
C MET A 25 7.65 2.35 1.98
N ASP A 26 8.41 2.31 0.89
CA ASP A 26 8.03 1.68 -0.36
C ASP A 26 9.23 0.88 -0.91
N PHE A 27 9.02 -0.37 -1.34
CA PHE A 27 10.08 -1.21 -1.87
C PHE A 27 10.34 -0.96 -3.35
N SER A 28 11.59 -0.98 -3.74
CA SER A 28 11.98 -0.92 -5.14
C SER A 28 11.75 -2.25 -5.81
N LYS A 29 11.03 -2.24 -6.95
CA LYS A 29 10.82 -3.43 -7.79
C LYS A 29 10.39 -4.66 -6.97
N TYR A 30 9.44 -4.49 -6.03
CA TYR A 30 9.08 -5.49 -5.03
C TYR A 30 8.92 -6.89 -5.62
N PHE A 31 8.02 -7.08 -6.61
CA PHE A 31 7.78 -8.38 -7.25
C PHE A 31 9.03 -8.97 -7.89
N ALA A 32 9.85 -8.18 -8.55
CA ALA A 32 11.08 -8.62 -9.19
C ALA A 32 12.21 -8.95 -8.19
N SER A 33 12.11 -8.48 -6.95
CA SER A 33 13.13 -8.65 -5.91
C SER A 33 12.85 -9.82 -4.96
N ILE A 34 11.66 -10.41 -5.01
CA ILE A 34 11.26 -11.52 -4.12
C ILE A 34 12.21 -12.71 -4.30
N ASP A 35 12.81 -13.14 -3.19
CA ASP A 35 13.68 -14.31 -3.16
C ASP A 35 12.83 -15.58 -3.06
N ARG A 36 13.00 -16.48 -4.02
CA ARG A 36 12.24 -17.73 -4.11
C ARG A 36 12.48 -18.64 -2.92
N VAL A 37 13.72 -18.73 -2.44
CA VAL A 37 14.08 -19.64 -1.34
C VAL A 37 13.40 -19.20 -0.05
N VAL A 38 13.46 -17.90 0.23
CA VAL A 38 12.79 -17.29 1.39
C VAL A 38 11.28 -17.46 1.28
N LEU A 39 10.70 -17.19 0.11
CA LEU A 39 9.26 -17.34 -0.13
C LEU A 39 8.81 -18.78 0.07
N TYR A 40 9.51 -19.75 -0.53
CA TYR A 40 9.18 -21.15 -0.41
C TYR A 40 9.29 -21.64 1.04
N GLY A 41 10.30 -21.20 1.77
CA GLY A 41 10.44 -21.47 3.20
C GLY A 41 9.25 -20.96 4.02
N GLU A 42 8.72 -19.78 3.71
CA GLU A 42 7.54 -19.25 4.38
C GLU A 42 6.26 -20.01 4.05
N ILE A 43 6.10 -20.46 2.80
CA ILE A 43 4.97 -21.29 2.39
C ILE A 43 5.02 -22.64 3.11
N LYS A 44 6.20 -23.29 3.13
CA LYS A 44 6.41 -24.60 3.77
C LYS A 44 6.12 -24.60 5.27
N ARG A 45 6.21 -23.45 5.94
CA ARG A 45 5.81 -23.32 7.35
C ARG A 45 4.31 -23.50 7.59
N LYS A 46 3.48 -23.33 6.56
CA LYS A 46 2.01 -23.37 6.65
C LYS A 46 1.39 -24.51 5.87
N VAL A 47 2.07 -24.99 4.85
CA VAL A 47 1.61 -26.04 3.95
C VAL A 47 2.52 -27.26 4.13
N SER A 48 1.97 -28.38 4.61
CA SER A 48 2.69 -29.64 4.83
C SER A 48 2.45 -30.67 3.70
N CYS A 49 1.40 -30.47 2.89
CA CYS A 49 1.07 -31.43 1.81
C CYS A 49 2.09 -31.30 0.67
N THR A 50 2.84 -32.37 0.40
CA THR A 50 3.90 -32.43 -0.63
C THR A 50 3.35 -32.12 -2.02
N ALA A 51 2.24 -32.74 -2.42
CA ALA A 51 1.62 -32.50 -3.72
C ALA A 51 1.23 -31.01 -3.92
N THR A 52 0.73 -30.35 -2.86
CA THR A 52 0.44 -28.91 -2.91
C THR A 52 1.72 -28.09 -3.03
N LEU A 53 2.78 -28.45 -2.35
CA LEU A 53 4.07 -27.76 -2.45
C LEU A 53 4.68 -27.91 -3.85
N GLU A 54 4.61 -29.10 -4.44
CA GLU A 54 5.04 -29.35 -5.82
C GLU A 54 4.24 -28.50 -6.81
N LEU A 55 2.92 -28.45 -6.67
CA LEU A 55 2.08 -27.57 -7.51
C LEU A 55 2.49 -26.10 -7.34
N ILE A 56 2.75 -25.64 -6.13
CA ILE A 56 3.19 -24.25 -5.89
C ILE A 56 4.50 -23.95 -6.61
N THR A 57 5.43 -24.89 -6.68
CA THR A 57 6.72 -24.67 -7.37
C THR A 57 6.54 -24.41 -8.86
N THR A 58 5.47 -24.92 -9.50
CA THR A 58 5.20 -24.65 -10.93
C THR A 58 4.83 -23.20 -11.22
N PHE A 59 4.36 -22.46 -10.21
CA PHE A 59 4.04 -21.03 -10.32
C PHE A 59 5.20 -20.11 -9.95
N LEU A 60 6.29 -20.67 -9.43
CA LEU A 60 7.50 -19.91 -9.09
C LEU A 60 8.49 -19.97 -10.26
N PRO A 61 9.27 -18.92 -10.51
CA PRO A 61 10.30 -18.97 -11.54
C PRO A 61 11.31 -20.09 -11.22
N GLU A 62 11.78 -20.79 -12.25
CA GLU A 62 12.70 -21.94 -12.08
C GLU A 62 14.02 -21.53 -11.41
N THR A 63 14.54 -20.36 -11.72
CA THR A 63 15.80 -19.84 -11.20
C THR A 63 15.67 -18.37 -10.80
N GLY A 64 16.49 -17.95 -9.83
CA GLY A 64 16.70 -16.55 -9.50
C GLY A 64 15.65 -15.93 -8.58
N ARG A 65 15.40 -14.66 -8.81
CA ARG A 65 14.48 -13.83 -8.02
C ARG A 65 13.30 -13.37 -8.87
N GLY A 66 12.25 -12.99 -8.19
CA GLY A 66 11.09 -12.34 -8.78
C GLY A 66 9.88 -13.26 -8.94
N LEU A 67 8.74 -12.62 -9.07
CA LEU A 67 7.46 -13.22 -9.41
C LEU A 67 6.91 -12.58 -10.69
N PRO A 68 6.24 -13.34 -11.56
CA PRO A 68 5.64 -12.81 -12.76
C PRO A 68 4.54 -11.80 -12.41
N ILE A 69 4.54 -10.64 -13.07
CA ILE A 69 3.54 -9.61 -12.88
C ILE A 69 2.27 -10.00 -13.66
N GLY A 70 1.10 -9.78 -13.05
CA GLY A 70 -0.21 -10.03 -13.67
C GLY A 70 -0.90 -11.31 -13.20
N ASN A 71 -0.20 -12.24 -12.58
CA ASN A 71 -0.81 -13.46 -12.04
C ASN A 71 -1.39 -13.19 -10.63
N LEU A 72 -2.58 -13.74 -10.38
CA LEU A 72 -3.22 -13.67 -9.06
C LEU A 72 -2.38 -14.37 -7.98
N THR A 73 -1.78 -15.51 -8.32
CA THR A 73 -0.86 -16.26 -7.44
C THR A 73 0.34 -15.42 -7.02
N SER A 74 0.89 -14.59 -7.92
CA SER A 74 2.00 -13.69 -7.61
C SER A 74 1.64 -12.67 -6.56
N GLN A 75 0.41 -12.14 -6.56
CA GLN A 75 -0.06 -11.23 -5.51
C GLN A 75 -0.16 -11.91 -4.15
N LEU A 76 -0.67 -13.15 -4.12
CA LEU A 76 -0.73 -13.95 -2.92
C LEU A 76 0.68 -14.22 -2.36
N PHE A 77 1.59 -14.69 -3.21
CA PHE A 77 2.97 -14.98 -2.83
C PHE A 77 3.74 -13.74 -2.37
N ALA A 78 3.53 -12.59 -3.02
CA ALA A 78 4.08 -11.32 -2.58
C ALA A 78 3.59 -10.94 -1.17
N ASN A 79 2.31 -11.19 -0.85
CA ASN A 79 1.80 -10.97 0.50
C ASN A 79 2.39 -11.95 1.53
N VAL A 80 2.56 -13.22 1.16
CA VAL A 80 3.24 -14.22 2.02
C VAL A 80 4.68 -13.78 2.28
N TYR A 81 5.39 -13.32 1.26
CA TYR A 81 6.75 -12.80 1.42
C TYR A 81 6.82 -11.60 2.36
N GLY A 82 5.93 -10.63 2.19
CA GLY A 82 5.84 -9.47 3.07
C GLY A 82 5.51 -9.81 4.52
N HIS A 83 4.91 -10.97 4.78
CA HIS A 83 4.63 -11.43 6.15
C HIS A 83 5.89 -11.63 7.00
N VAL A 84 7.05 -11.84 6.40
CA VAL A 84 8.34 -11.88 7.11
C VAL A 84 8.60 -10.52 7.79
N LEU A 85 8.37 -9.40 7.07
CA LEU A 85 8.45 -8.06 7.63
C LEU A 85 7.38 -7.82 8.71
N ASP A 86 6.16 -8.32 8.49
CA ASP A 86 5.07 -8.20 9.45
C ASP A 86 5.43 -8.84 10.79
N ARG A 87 6.02 -10.04 10.74
CA ARG A 87 6.50 -10.72 11.95
C ARG A 87 7.64 -9.98 12.64
N TYR A 88 8.58 -9.44 11.87
CA TYR A 88 9.67 -8.65 12.43
C TYR A 88 9.14 -7.41 13.16
N LEU A 89 8.25 -6.65 12.53
CA LEU A 89 7.60 -5.49 13.15
C LEU A 89 6.83 -5.88 14.42
N THR A 90 6.04 -6.96 14.36
CA THR A 90 5.11 -7.34 15.44
C THR A 90 5.81 -8.06 16.60
N HIS A 91 6.63 -9.07 16.28
CA HIS A 91 7.16 -9.96 17.31
C HIS A 91 8.56 -9.57 17.77
N THR A 92 9.43 -9.12 16.88
CA THR A 92 10.80 -8.72 17.23
C THR A 92 10.84 -7.30 17.74
N LEU A 93 10.32 -6.35 16.97
CA LEU A 93 10.33 -4.93 17.32
C LEU A 93 9.14 -4.52 18.21
N ARG A 94 8.13 -5.38 18.34
CA ARG A 94 6.92 -5.15 19.16
C ARG A 94 6.19 -3.86 18.81
N ILE A 95 6.22 -3.44 17.56
CA ILE A 95 5.54 -2.25 17.06
C ILE A 95 4.03 -2.52 17.02
N LYS A 96 3.24 -1.70 17.70
CA LYS A 96 1.77 -1.85 17.79
C LYS A 96 1.01 -1.05 16.73
N ALA A 97 1.62 -0.03 16.17
CA ALA A 97 0.98 0.92 15.26
C ALA A 97 1.68 0.93 13.90
N TRP A 98 1.29 0.01 13.05
CA TRP A 98 1.79 -0.09 11.68
C TRP A 98 0.73 -0.71 10.78
N LEU A 99 0.85 -0.46 9.49
CA LEU A 99 0.01 -1.03 8.44
C LEU A 99 0.89 -1.34 7.22
N ARG A 100 0.57 -2.43 6.53
CA ARG A 100 1.14 -2.76 5.23
C ARG A 100 0.03 -3.06 4.22
N TYR A 101 0.18 -2.51 3.05
CA TYR A 101 -0.63 -2.83 1.89
C TYR A 101 0.31 -3.20 0.73
N MET A 102 0.43 -4.50 0.44
CA MET A 102 1.42 -5.04 -0.47
C MET A 102 2.85 -4.64 -0.06
N ASP A 103 3.50 -3.81 -0.87
CA ASP A 103 4.83 -3.22 -0.68
C ASP A 103 4.84 -1.91 0.11
N ASP A 104 3.70 -1.21 0.15
CA ASP A 104 3.55 0.06 0.89
C ASP A 104 3.38 -0.20 2.39
N THR A 105 4.35 0.22 3.20
CA THR A 105 4.31 0.06 4.67
C THR A 105 4.34 1.42 5.36
N VAL A 106 3.52 1.57 6.40
CA VAL A 106 3.47 2.76 7.25
C VAL A 106 3.58 2.36 8.71
N VAL A 107 4.45 3.03 9.46
CA VAL A 107 4.62 2.88 10.91
C VAL A 107 4.37 4.23 11.58
N PHE A 108 3.72 4.20 12.75
CA PHE A 108 3.39 5.39 13.54
C PHE A 108 4.15 5.39 14.86
N ALA A 109 4.63 6.56 15.29
CA ALA A 109 5.31 6.72 16.58
C ALA A 109 5.04 8.11 17.18
N HIS A 110 5.38 8.25 18.46
CA HIS A 110 5.25 9.53 19.18
C HIS A 110 6.41 10.48 18.86
N SER A 111 7.60 9.98 18.49
CA SER A 111 8.74 10.83 18.17
C SER A 111 9.32 10.51 16.78
N ARG A 112 9.95 11.52 16.19
CA ARG A 112 10.65 11.41 14.91
C ARG A 112 11.93 10.59 15.03
N GLU A 113 12.61 10.74 16.17
CA GLU A 113 13.87 10.07 16.49
C GLU A 113 13.66 8.56 16.56
N ALA A 114 12.59 8.11 17.22
CA ALA A 114 12.22 6.69 17.26
C ALA A 114 11.99 6.11 15.84
N LEU A 115 11.35 6.86 14.94
CA LEU A 115 11.17 6.45 13.56
C LEU A 115 12.48 6.44 12.77
N ALA A 116 13.41 7.36 13.04
CA ALA A 116 14.71 7.40 12.39
C ALA A 116 15.58 6.17 12.77
N VAL A 117 15.58 5.80 14.04
CA VAL A 117 16.26 4.57 14.50
C VAL A 117 15.60 3.33 13.90
N LEU A 118 14.28 3.26 13.92
CA LEU A 118 13.52 2.17 13.33
C LEU A 118 13.81 2.03 11.84
N GLN A 119 13.91 3.14 11.11
CA GLN A 119 14.22 3.18 9.69
C GLN A 119 15.55 2.47 9.37
N GLN A 120 16.59 2.71 10.16
CA GLN A 120 17.90 2.08 9.97
C GLN A 120 17.80 0.56 10.19
N GLY A 121 17.14 0.13 11.26
CA GLY A 121 16.92 -1.29 11.56
C GLY A 121 16.11 -2.00 10.47
N LEU A 122 15.05 -1.35 9.97
CA LEU A 122 14.24 -1.91 8.88
C LEU A 122 15.01 -1.99 7.56
N LYS A 123 15.87 -1.01 7.27
CA LYS A 123 16.73 -1.04 6.09
C LYS A 123 17.67 -2.25 6.15
N TRP A 124 18.37 -2.41 7.27
CA TRP A 124 19.25 -3.57 7.47
C TRP A 124 18.51 -4.91 7.34
N PHE A 125 17.39 -5.04 8.05
CA PHE A 125 16.57 -6.27 8.03
C PHE A 125 16.08 -6.61 6.62
N SER A 126 15.54 -5.62 5.91
CA SER A 126 15.01 -5.84 4.57
C SER A 126 16.09 -6.21 3.56
N ASP A 127 17.26 -5.60 3.65
CA ASP A 127 18.39 -5.89 2.76
C ASP A 127 18.98 -7.29 3.04
N VAL A 128 19.25 -7.60 4.31
CA VAL A 128 19.93 -8.84 4.71
C VAL A 128 18.99 -10.05 4.70
N GLN A 129 17.77 -9.93 5.23
CA GLN A 129 16.86 -11.06 5.40
C GLN A 129 15.93 -11.28 4.20
N LEU A 130 15.59 -10.21 3.49
CA LEU A 130 14.66 -10.26 2.36
C LEU A 130 15.32 -9.95 1.01
N GLY A 131 16.54 -9.41 1.00
CA GLY A 131 17.14 -8.90 -0.21
C GLY A 131 16.31 -7.81 -0.89
N LEU A 132 15.49 -7.09 -0.12
CA LEU A 132 14.64 -6.02 -0.58
C LEU A 132 15.27 -4.66 -0.29
N ARG A 133 15.27 -3.78 -1.29
CA ARG A 133 15.73 -2.40 -1.13
C ARG A 133 14.55 -1.45 -1.14
N PHE A 134 14.57 -0.49 -0.25
CA PHE A 134 13.57 0.57 -0.27
C PHE A 134 13.85 1.58 -1.38
N SER A 135 12.81 1.98 -2.11
CA SER A 135 12.87 3.01 -3.15
C SER A 135 12.68 4.40 -2.55
N LYS A 136 11.76 4.51 -1.60
CA LYS A 136 11.36 5.78 -0.97
C LYS A 136 11.14 5.60 0.51
N TRP A 137 11.57 6.62 1.25
CA TRP A 137 11.32 6.78 2.66
C TRP A 137 10.82 8.18 2.92
N SER A 138 9.87 8.30 3.81
CA SER A 138 9.49 9.63 4.29
C SER A 138 9.01 9.54 5.73
N ILE A 139 9.52 10.44 6.57
CA ILE A 139 9.03 10.66 7.92
C ILE A 139 8.32 12.01 7.93
N GLY A 140 7.07 12.02 8.36
CA GLY A 140 6.27 13.23 8.45
C GLY A 140 5.51 13.33 9.77
N LYS A 141 4.98 14.52 10.02
CA LYS A 141 4.09 14.79 11.16
C LYS A 141 2.66 14.41 10.80
N ILE A 142 1.90 13.89 11.77
CA ILE A 142 0.47 13.60 11.60
C ILE A 142 -0.31 14.84 11.16
N THR A 143 0.06 16.02 11.66
CA THR A 143 -0.57 17.31 11.28
C THR A 143 -0.43 17.65 9.80
N GLN A 144 0.60 17.15 9.14
CA GLN A 144 0.81 17.35 7.70
C GLN A 144 -0.05 16.42 6.83
N GLY A 145 -0.68 15.40 7.45
CA GLY A 145 -1.39 14.34 6.74
C GLY A 145 -0.45 13.29 6.14
N LEU A 146 -0.94 12.08 6.03
CA LEU A 146 -0.27 10.93 5.41
C LEU A 146 -0.76 10.74 3.98
N ASP A 147 0.12 10.80 3.00
CA ASP A 147 -0.20 10.47 1.59
C ASP A 147 -0.03 8.97 1.37
N TRP A 148 -1.13 8.22 1.38
CA TRP A 148 -1.13 6.76 1.30
C TRP A 148 -2.35 6.21 0.56
N LEU A 149 -2.15 5.20 -0.27
CA LEU A 149 -3.18 4.47 -1.02
C LEU A 149 -4.19 5.34 -1.79
N GLY A 150 -3.72 6.45 -2.37
CA GLY A 150 -4.57 7.35 -3.16
C GLY A 150 -5.26 8.45 -2.34
N TYR A 151 -5.08 8.46 -1.03
CA TYR A 151 -5.63 9.46 -0.12
C TYR A 151 -4.55 10.27 0.58
N ARG A 152 -4.92 11.45 1.03
CA ARG A 152 -4.20 12.20 2.04
C ARG A 152 -5.02 12.19 3.33
N ILE A 153 -4.47 11.57 4.38
CA ILE A 153 -5.19 11.14 5.57
C ILE A 153 -4.73 11.96 6.76
N TRP A 154 -5.69 12.54 7.50
CA TRP A 154 -5.50 13.18 8.79
C TRP A 154 -6.36 12.47 9.85
N PRO A 155 -6.14 12.71 11.14
CA PRO A 155 -6.99 12.14 12.18
C PRO A 155 -8.47 12.51 12.03
N THR A 156 -8.76 13.73 11.59
CA THR A 156 -10.12 14.29 11.49
C THR A 156 -10.80 13.97 10.16
N HIS A 157 -10.05 13.99 9.06
CA HIS A 157 -10.59 13.87 7.71
C HIS A 157 -9.62 13.18 6.76
N LYS A 158 -10.08 12.80 5.58
CA LYS A 158 -9.24 12.31 4.51
C LYS A 158 -9.71 12.84 3.16
N LEU A 159 -8.76 13.27 2.34
CA LEU A 159 -9.00 13.84 1.01
C LEU A 159 -8.44 12.91 -0.06
N LEU A 160 -8.93 13.05 -1.27
CA LEU A 160 -8.29 12.45 -2.44
C LEU A 160 -6.91 13.08 -2.68
N ARG A 161 -5.97 12.27 -3.14
CA ARG A 161 -4.64 12.75 -3.53
C ARG A 161 -4.76 13.81 -4.63
N LYS A 162 -4.06 14.94 -4.50
CA LYS A 162 -4.11 16.07 -5.45
C LYS A 162 -3.90 15.64 -6.90
N GLN A 163 -2.94 14.75 -7.14
CA GLN A 163 -2.65 14.25 -8.49
C GLN A 163 -3.84 13.48 -9.11
N SER A 164 -4.55 12.67 -8.30
CA SER A 164 -5.76 11.96 -8.74
C SER A 164 -6.86 12.93 -9.15
N VAL A 165 -7.06 13.99 -8.36
CA VAL A 165 -8.05 15.05 -8.66
C VAL A 165 -7.69 15.79 -9.95
N VAL A 166 -6.41 16.16 -10.13
CA VAL A 166 -5.95 16.85 -11.35
C VAL A 166 -6.12 15.96 -12.58
N ALA A 167 -5.76 14.67 -12.47
CA ALA A 167 -5.93 13.72 -13.57
C ALA A 167 -7.41 13.53 -13.92
N ALA A 168 -8.30 13.43 -12.92
CA ALA A 168 -9.74 13.32 -13.15
C ALA A 168 -10.30 14.57 -13.87
N LYS A 169 -9.96 15.78 -13.42
CA LYS A 169 -10.37 17.02 -14.08
C LYS A 169 -9.93 17.07 -15.55
N ARG A 170 -8.67 16.72 -15.84
CA ARG A 170 -8.15 16.66 -17.22
C ARG A 170 -8.91 15.65 -18.08
N LYS A 171 -9.27 14.50 -17.53
CA LYS A 171 -10.00 13.46 -18.23
C LYS A 171 -11.44 13.87 -18.52
N ILE A 172 -12.12 14.46 -17.54
CA ILE A 172 -13.48 15.03 -17.69
C ILE A 172 -13.48 16.11 -18.79
N PHE A 173 -12.52 17.03 -18.75
CA PHE A 173 -12.39 18.07 -19.78
C PHE A 173 -12.21 17.48 -21.18
N LYS A 174 -11.35 16.47 -21.34
CA LYS A 174 -11.12 15.80 -22.62
C LYS A 174 -12.38 15.11 -23.17
N PHE A 175 -13.15 14.43 -22.33
CA PHE A 175 -14.40 13.79 -22.77
C PHE A 175 -15.44 14.84 -23.21
N ARG A 176 -15.62 15.91 -22.41
CA ARG A 176 -16.53 17.00 -22.78
C ARG A 176 -16.14 17.68 -24.10
N ALA A 177 -14.85 17.97 -24.29
CA ALA A 177 -14.35 18.57 -25.53
C ALA A 177 -14.55 17.69 -26.79
N ARG A 178 -14.69 16.36 -26.62
CA ARG A 178 -14.95 15.41 -27.71
C ARG A 178 -16.43 15.07 -27.90
N GLY A 179 -17.31 15.56 -27.04
CA GLY A 179 -18.73 15.16 -27.02
C GLY A 179 -18.96 13.69 -26.65
N ASP A 180 -17.98 13.03 -26.01
CA ASP A 180 -18.06 11.61 -25.65
C ASP A 180 -18.78 11.44 -24.29
N GLU A 181 -20.08 11.64 -24.31
CA GLU A 181 -20.93 11.57 -23.11
C GLU A 181 -20.94 10.17 -22.48
N LEU A 182 -20.85 9.11 -23.30
CA LEU A 182 -20.88 7.73 -22.81
C LEU A 182 -19.61 7.42 -21.96
N SER A 183 -18.44 7.75 -22.47
CA SER A 183 -17.17 7.58 -21.74
C SER A 183 -17.07 8.51 -20.55
N LEU A 184 -17.61 9.71 -20.65
CA LEU A 184 -17.72 10.66 -19.54
C LEU A 184 -18.56 10.08 -18.40
N GLY A 185 -19.75 9.58 -18.69
CA GLY A 185 -20.64 8.99 -17.69
C GLY A 185 -20.02 7.79 -16.97
N ARG A 186 -19.43 6.86 -17.73
CA ARG A 186 -18.71 5.69 -17.17
C ARG A 186 -17.54 6.10 -16.28
N PHE A 187 -16.75 7.07 -16.73
CA PHE A 187 -15.62 7.58 -15.95
C PHE A 187 -16.08 8.24 -14.65
N ILE A 188 -17.09 9.10 -14.71
CA ILE A 188 -17.66 9.78 -13.55
C ILE A 188 -18.18 8.76 -12.53
N ALA A 189 -18.96 7.78 -12.95
CA ALA A 189 -19.50 6.73 -12.07
C ALA A 189 -18.39 5.97 -11.34
N SER A 190 -17.36 5.52 -12.07
CA SER A 190 -16.20 4.84 -11.50
C SER A 190 -15.41 5.72 -10.52
N TRP A 191 -15.15 6.98 -10.91
CA TRP A 191 -14.37 7.90 -10.08
C TRP A 191 -15.13 8.32 -8.81
N ARG A 192 -16.45 8.50 -8.88
CA ARG A 192 -17.32 8.72 -7.70
C ARG A 192 -17.25 7.56 -6.72
N GLY A 193 -17.26 6.33 -7.22
CA GLY A 193 -17.10 5.12 -6.40
C GLY A 193 -15.81 5.14 -5.56
N HIS A 194 -14.73 5.71 -6.10
CA HIS A 194 -13.50 5.94 -5.35
C HIS A 194 -13.59 7.19 -4.44
N ALA A 195 -14.16 8.28 -4.94
CA ALA A 195 -14.22 9.56 -4.24
C ALA A 195 -15.09 9.54 -2.97
N GLN A 196 -16.15 8.72 -2.94
CA GLN A 196 -17.05 8.60 -1.78
C GLN A 196 -16.37 8.15 -0.48
N TRP A 197 -15.18 7.54 -0.58
CA TRP A 197 -14.39 7.12 0.57
C TRP A 197 -13.54 8.24 1.19
N ALA A 198 -13.62 9.46 0.64
CA ALA A 198 -12.97 10.66 1.12
C ALA A 198 -13.98 11.78 1.36
N ASP A 199 -13.58 12.82 2.08
CA ASP A 199 -14.39 14.04 2.29
C ASP A 199 -14.38 14.85 0.99
N SER A 200 -15.13 14.37 0.00
CA SER A 200 -15.10 14.84 -1.39
C SER A 200 -16.33 15.63 -1.83
N TYR A 201 -17.33 15.84 -0.95
CA TYR A 201 -18.59 16.51 -1.30
C TYR A 201 -18.38 17.85 -2.01
N ASN A 202 -17.65 18.77 -1.40
CA ASN A 202 -17.37 20.09 -1.99
C ASN A 202 -16.57 19.99 -3.29
N LEU A 203 -15.70 18.98 -3.40
CA LEU A 203 -14.92 18.72 -4.61
C LEU A 203 -15.82 18.27 -5.76
N LEU A 204 -16.73 17.32 -5.49
CA LEU A 204 -17.64 16.78 -6.49
C LEU A 204 -18.58 17.87 -7.02
N ASN A 205 -19.12 18.72 -6.14
CA ASN A 205 -19.93 19.88 -6.52
C ASN A 205 -19.15 20.83 -7.43
N LYS A 206 -17.90 21.17 -7.05
CA LYS A 206 -17.05 22.10 -7.80
C LYS A 206 -16.67 21.60 -9.20
N ILE A 207 -16.68 20.29 -9.43
CA ILE A 207 -16.35 19.70 -10.73
C ILE A 207 -17.60 19.44 -11.58
N GLY A 208 -18.79 19.69 -11.03
CA GLY A 208 -20.08 19.42 -11.71
C GLY A 208 -20.30 17.92 -11.90
N VAL A 209 -20.01 17.13 -10.86
CA VAL A 209 -20.09 15.65 -10.86
C VAL A 209 -20.98 15.17 -9.69
N THR A 210 -21.89 16.01 -9.25
CA THR A 210 -22.94 15.65 -8.29
C THR A 210 -24.03 14.79 -8.94
N ALA A 211 -24.69 14.00 -8.10
CA ALA A 211 -25.79 13.13 -8.52
C ALA A 211 -26.89 13.90 -9.19
#